data_a2788629c6dcf3a1259e5020fe9f30fb
#
_entry.id   a2788629c6dcf3a1259e5020fe9f30fb
#
_cell.length_a   1.000
_cell.length_b   1.000
_cell.length_c   1.000
_cell.angle_alpha   90.00
_cell.angle_beta   90.00
_cell.angle_gamma   90.00
#
_symmetry.space_group_name_H-M   'P 1'
#
loop_
_entity.id
_entity.type
_entity.pdbx_description
1 polymer ?
#
loop_
_entity_poly.entity_id
_entity_poly.type
_entity_poly.pdbx_seq_one_letter_code
_entity_poly.pdbx_strand_id
1 'polypeptide(L)'
;PNSIKTLPRKLKVGITTTSDTDSLLLNGVKVSDSTSSTAIHGYVENIGGPVGVLTVTNAGEGFPTSQIFTQVPLFNITGNGSGMTARIETNSSGQIVTANITSNTGGAGYVVGDVLGITTSNVTKGRNAQITVQTTTGKSTLYLKNVQGEEFTTGEALVVNNGSSQVSLAS
;
A
#
# COMPACT_ATOMS: atom_id res chain seq x y z
N PRO A 1 11.74 19.57 35.70
CA PRO A 1 10.75 19.71 34.64
C PRO A 1 10.72 18.40 33.83
N ASN A 2 9.59 17.70 33.92
CA ASN A 2 9.38 16.46 33.18
C ASN A 2 9.20 16.83 31.69
N SER A 3 10.22 16.58 30.88
CA SER A 3 10.03 16.62 29.44
C SER A 3 9.18 15.39 29.05
N ILE A 4 7.96 15.62 28.65
CA ILE A 4 7.11 14.62 28.03
C ILE A 4 7.81 14.22 26.71
N LYS A 5 8.45 13.05 26.69
CA LYS A 5 8.92 12.47 25.44
C LYS A 5 7.68 12.05 24.65
N THR A 6 7.24 12.89 23.73
CA THR A 6 6.24 12.48 22.74
C THR A 6 6.83 11.31 21.95
N LEU A 7 6.17 10.16 22.00
CA LEU A 7 6.54 9.02 21.17
C LEU A 7 6.49 9.42 19.69
N PRO A 8 7.44 8.98 18.87
CA PRO A 8 7.45 9.27 17.45
C PRO A 8 6.14 8.76 16.81
N ARG A 9 5.36 9.67 16.26
CA ARG A 9 4.07 9.37 15.64
C ARG A 9 4.29 8.81 14.24
N LYS A 10 3.53 7.77 13.88
CA LYS A 10 3.40 7.26 12.50
C LYS A 10 2.10 7.79 11.89
N LEU A 11 2.13 8.09 10.61
CA LEU A 11 0.98 8.61 9.88
C LEU A 11 0.90 7.97 8.50
N LYS A 12 -0.32 7.66 8.06
CA LYS A 12 -0.64 7.22 6.70
C LYS A 12 -1.28 8.39 5.97
N VAL A 13 -0.72 8.81 4.84
CA VAL A 13 -1.19 9.93 4.03
C VAL A 13 -1.47 9.44 2.62
N GLY A 14 -2.69 9.64 2.12
CA GLY A 14 -3.03 9.47 0.71
C GLY A 14 -2.42 10.61 -0.10
N ILE A 15 -1.88 10.30 -1.28
CA ILE A 15 -1.28 11.29 -2.17
C ILE A 15 -1.75 11.12 -3.60
N THR A 16 -1.72 12.23 -4.34
CA THR A 16 -1.80 12.23 -5.80
C THR A 16 -0.47 12.77 -6.32
N THR A 17 0.24 12.00 -7.14
CA THR A 17 1.51 12.40 -7.72
C THR A 17 1.37 12.69 -9.20
N THR A 18 2.19 13.62 -9.70
CA THR A 18 2.44 13.78 -11.13
C THR A 18 3.71 13.00 -11.50
N SER A 19 3.91 12.70 -12.79
CA SER A 19 5.10 11.97 -13.27
C SER A 19 6.42 12.63 -12.85
N ASP A 20 6.46 13.95 -12.79
CA ASP A 20 7.68 14.72 -12.46
C ASP A 20 8.00 14.64 -10.95
N THR A 21 7.01 14.53 -10.10
CA THR A 21 7.17 14.46 -8.64
C THR A 21 7.35 13.03 -8.13
N ASP A 22 6.94 12.04 -8.91
CA ASP A 22 6.99 10.63 -8.51
C ASP A 22 8.43 10.13 -8.25
N SER A 23 9.39 10.60 -9.04
CA SER A 23 10.81 10.25 -8.90
C SER A 23 11.47 10.80 -7.63
N LEU A 24 10.90 11.83 -7.00
CA LEU A 24 11.44 12.49 -5.81
C LEU A 24 11.00 11.84 -4.51
N LEU A 25 9.92 11.04 -4.56
CA LEU A 25 9.42 10.30 -3.41
C LEU A 25 10.20 9.00 -3.23
N LEU A 26 11.10 9.00 -2.26
CA LEU A 26 11.92 7.86 -1.88
C LEU A 26 11.83 7.62 -0.38
N ASN A 27 12.09 6.40 0.06
CA ASN A 27 12.19 6.08 1.48
C ASN A 27 13.29 6.92 2.15
N GLY A 28 13.00 7.45 3.33
CA GLY A 28 13.91 8.31 4.09
C GLY A 28 13.80 9.81 3.76
N VAL A 29 13.10 10.20 2.70
CA VAL A 29 12.93 11.60 2.34
C VAL A 29 12.02 12.29 3.36
N LYS A 30 12.37 13.54 3.71
CA LYS A 30 11.52 14.40 4.53
C LYS A 30 10.39 14.97 3.68
N VAL A 31 9.17 14.91 4.21
CA VAL A 31 8.00 15.60 3.66
C VAL A 31 7.44 16.57 4.68
N SER A 32 6.98 17.71 4.24
CA SER A 32 6.38 18.74 5.08
C SER A 32 5.23 19.44 4.36
N ASP A 33 4.38 20.11 5.12
CA ASP A 33 3.39 21.04 4.57
C ASP A 33 4.09 22.27 3.96
N SER A 34 3.55 22.80 2.88
CA SER A 34 4.08 23.98 2.18
C SER A 34 3.59 25.31 2.76
N THR A 35 2.57 25.33 3.61
CA THR A 35 1.78 26.52 3.91
C THR A 35 1.98 27.06 5.32
N SER A 36 2.65 26.36 6.24
CA SER A 36 2.70 26.75 7.64
C SER A 36 4.11 26.90 8.20
N SER A 37 4.32 27.96 8.99
CA SER A 37 5.55 28.17 9.78
C SER A 37 5.69 27.20 10.98
N THR A 38 4.60 26.51 11.36
CA THR A 38 4.57 25.42 12.33
C THR A 38 4.54 24.06 11.66
N ALA A 39 5.08 23.99 10.47
CA ALA A 39 4.97 22.92 9.51
C ALA A 39 5.02 21.52 10.14
N ILE A 40 3.94 20.79 9.97
CA ILE A 40 3.98 19.34 10.13
C ILE A 40 5.02 18.77 9.17
N HIS A 41 5.84 17.87 9.65
CA HIS A 41 6.79 17.14 8.83
C HIS A 41 6.96 15.72 9.34
N GLY A 42 7.38 14.85 8.43
CA GLY A 42 7.69 13.46 8.71
C GLY A 42 8.70 12.93 7.70
N TYR A 43 9.13 11.71 7.92
CA TYR A 43 10.05 11.02 7.02
C TYR A 43 9.35 9.83 6.39
N VAL A 44 9.51 9.63 5.10
CA VAL A 44 8.93 8.50 4.38
C VAL A 44 9.56 7.20 4.88
N GLU A 45 8.76 6.34 5.47
CA GLU A 45 9.14 4.99 5.90
C GLU A 45 8.90 3.99 4.75
N ASN A 46 7.71 4.05 4.15
CA ASN A 46 7.33 3.24 3.00
C ASN A 46 6.43 4.05 2.07
N ILE A 47 6.38 3.62 0.82
CA ILE A 47 5.52 4.17 -0.22
C ILE A 47 4.65 3.05 -0.75
N GLY A 48 3.34 3.22 -0.67
CA GLY A 48 2.35 2.27 -1.16
C GLY A 48 1.67 2.74 -2.43
N GLY A 49 1.24 1.80 -3.24
CA GLY A 49 0.51 2.04 -4.47
C GLY A 49 -0.55 0.98 -4.76
N PRO A 50 -1.23 1.09 -5.89
CA PRO A 50 -2.02 -0.01 -6.42
C PRO A 50 -1.12 -1.21 -6.73
N VAL A 51 -1.63 -2.43 -6.53
CA VAL A 51 -0.89 -3.66 -6.86
C VAL A 51 -0.80 -3.82 -8.38
N GLY A 52 0.39 -4.10 -8.88
CA GLY A 52 0.64 -4.41 -10.28
C GLY A 52 0.71 -5.92 -10.53
N VAL A 53 1.57 -6.59 -9.77
CA VAL A 53 1.81 -8.04 -9.92
C VAL A 53 1.71 -8.73 -8.56
N LEU A 54 1.09 -9.90 -8.57
CA LEU A 54 0.95 -10.81 -7.44
C LEU A 54 1.74 -12.09 -7.69
N THR A 55 2.23 -12.69 -6.62
CA THR A 55 2.86 -14.02 -6.64
C THR A 55 2.20 -14.92 -5.61
N VAL A 56 1.79 -16.12 -6.00
CA VAL A 56 1.28 -17.13 -5.07
C VAL A 56 2.48 -17.72 -4.31
N THR A 57 2.60 -17.40 -3.04
CA THR A 57 3.70 -17.88 -2.16
C THR A 57 3.31 -19.10 -1.36
N ASN A 58 2.01 -19.29 -1.11
CA ASN A 58 1.46 -20.55 -0.63
C ASN A 58 0.16 -20.83 -1.39
N ALA A 59 0.10 -21.96 -2.07
CA ALA A 59 -1.04 -22.34 -2.90
C ALA A 59 -2.32 -22.65 -2.09
N GLY A 60 -2.19 -22.88 -0.78
CA GLY A 60 -3.30 -23.31 0.06
C GLY A 60 -3.86 -24.67 -0.33
N GLU A 61 -5.02 -24.99 0.19
CA GLU A 61 -5.70 -26.26 -0.07
C GLU A 61 -7.23 -26.15 0.13
N GLY A 62 -7.95 -27.11 -0.43
CA GLY A 62 -9.40 -27.24 -0.23
C GLY A 62 -10.24 -26.24 -1.03
N PHE A 63 -9.66 -25.52 -1.97
CA PHE A 63 -10.41 -24.68 -2.91
C PHE A 63 -11.17 -25.54 -3.92
N PRO A 64 -12.28 -25.04 -4.50
CA PRO A 64 -12.93 -25.72 -5.63
C PRO A 64 -11.93 -25.99 -6.76
N THR A 65 -11.97 -27.18 -7.32
CA THR A 65 -10.98 -27.67 -8.29
C THR A 65 -11.23 -27.12 -9.70
N SER A 66 -10.15 -26.80 -10.42
CA SER A 66 -10.20 -26.38 -11.84
C SER A 66 -11.18 -25.23 -12.09
N GLN A 67 -11.17 -24.22 -11.22
CA GLN A 67 -12.07 -23.07 -11.29
C GLN A 67 -11.30 -21.76 -11.51
N ILE A 68 -12.04 -20.80 -12.07
CA ILE A 68 -11.60 -19.41 -12.20
C ILE A 68 -12.58 -18.54 -11.42
N PHE A 69 -12.05 -17.76 -10.49
CA PHE A 69 -12.81 -16.79 -9.72
C PHE A 69 -12.37 -15.38 -10.10
N THR A 70 -13.33 -14.49 -10.33
CA THR A 70 -13.08 -13.09 -10.67
C THR A 70 -13.47 -12.18 -9.53
N GLN A 71 -12.81 -11.02 -9.44
CA GLN A 71 -13.09 -10.01 -8.41
C GLN A 71 -13.06 -10.55 -6.97
N VAL A 72 -12.14 -11.46 -6.69
CA VAL A 72 -11.96 -12.03 -5.35
C VAL A 72 -11.30 -10.99 -4.45
N PRO A 73 -11.96 -10.53 -3.37
CA PRO A 73 -11.32 -9.63 -2.42
C PRO A 73 -10.21 -10.35 -1.67
N LEU A 74 -9.06 -9.69 -1.54
CA LEU A 74 -7.96 -10.16 -0.71
C LEU A 74 -7.88 -9.33 0.57
N PHE A 75 -7.53 -9.96 1.69
CA PHE A 75 -7.32 -9.29 2.96
C PHE A 75 -5.84 -9.28 3.34
N ASN A 76 -5.41 -8.28 4.11
CA ASN A 76 -4.03 -8.19 4.56
C ASN A 76 -3.75 -9.21 5.68
N ILE A 77 -2.75 -10.08 5.46
CA ILE A 77 -2.05 -10.81 6.52
C ILE A 77 -0.96 -9.88 7.07
N THR A 78 -0.25 -9.17 6.19
CA THR A 78 0.66 -8.08 6.54
C THR A 78 0.33 -6.84 5.71
N GLY A 79 0.81 -5.66 6.13
CA GLY A 79 0.60 -4.41 5.41
C GLY A 79 -0.73 -3.72 5.72
N ASN A 80 -0.98 -2.61 5.04
CA ASN A 80 -2.11 -1.71 5.30
C ASN A 80 -2.81 -1.22 4.00
N GLY A 81 -2.63 -1.91 2.89
CA GLY A 81 -3.33 -1.63 1.64
C GLY A 81 -4.82 -1.97 1.72
N SER A 82 -5.61 -1.50 0.78
CA SER A 82 -7.06 -1.74 0.75
C SER A 82 -7.64 -1.69 -0.66
N GLY A 83 -8.81 -2.31 -0.83
CA GLY A 83 -9.64 -2.18 -2.03
C GLY A 83 -9.19 -3.03 -3.22
N MET A 84 -8.22 -3.95 -3.06
CA MET A 84 -7.80 -4.82 -4.16
C MET A 84 -8.73 -6.01 -4.33
N THR A 85 -8.94 -6.38 -5.58
CA THR A 85 -9.52 -7.67 -5.98
C THR A 85 -8.67 -8.34 -7.03
N ALA A 86 -8.64 -9.66 -7.04
CA ALA A 86 -7.85 -10.46 -7.96
C ALA A 86 -8.68 -11.49 -8.73
N ARG A 87 -8.18 -11.90 -9.89
CA ARG A 87 -8.59 -13.10 -10.59
C ARG A 87 -7.75 -14.27 -10.10
N ILE A 88 -8.40 -15.30 -9.60
CA ILE A 88 -7.76 -16.47 -8.99
C ILE A 88 -8.08 -17.71 -9.84
N GLU A 89 -7.08 -18.55 -10.09
CA GLU A 89 -7.26 -19.84 -10.73
C GLU A 89 -6.80 -20.97 -9.81
N THR A 90 -7.54 -22.09 -9.84
CA THR A 90 -7.23 -23.28 -9.06
C THR A 90 -6.96 -24.49 -9.97
N ASN A 91 -6.12 -25.40 -9.51
CA ASN A 91 -5.83 -26.67 -10.19
C ASN A 91 -6.81 -27.80 -9.81
N SER A 92 -6.60 -28.98 -10.39
CA SER A 92 -7.39 -30.18 -10.09
C SER A 92 -7.22 -30.73 -8.67
N SER A 93 -6.23 -30.25 -7.92
CA SER A 93 -6.00 -30.60 -6.52
C SER A 93 -6.59 -29.59 -5.54
N GLY A 94 -7.31 -28.55 -6.03
CA GLY A 94 -7.87 -27.49 -5.18
C GLY A 94 -6.83 -26.58 -4.54
N GLN A 95 -5.78 -26.30 -5.29
CA GLN A 95 -4.71 -25.38 -4.92
C GLN A 95 -4.73 -24.17 -5.87
N ILE A 96 -4.34 -22.99 -5.39
CA ILE A 96 -4.23 -21.80 -6.21
C ILE A 96 -2.95 -21.88 -7.07
N VAL A 97 -3.11 -21.66 -8.35
CA VAL A 97 -1.99 -21.65 -9.32
C VAL A 97 -1.67 -20.26 -9.83
N THR A 98 -2.68 -19.40 -9.94
CA THR A 98 -2.48 -18.00 -10.34
C THR A 98 -3.31 -17.04 -9.51
N ALA A 99 -2.75 -15.84 -9.32
CA ALA A 99 -3.45 -14.68 -8.78
C ALA A 99 -3.04 -13.47 -9.63
N ASN A 100 -3.97 -12.88 -10.34
CA ASN A 100 -3.70 -11.77 -11.25
C ASN A 100 -4.57 -10.56 -10.95
N ILE A 101 -3.98 -9.38 -11.06
CA ILE A 101 -4.71 -8.12 -11.07
C ILE A 101 -5.34 -7.93 -12.44
N THR A 102 -6.60 -7.54 -12.47
CA THR A 102 -7.29 -7.08 -13.67
C THR A 102 -7.30 -5.55 -13.71
N SER A 103 -7.70 -4.95 -14.81
CA SER A 103 -7.71 -3.49 -14.96
C SER A 103 -8.45 -2.79 -13.81
N ASN A 104 -7.81 -1.81 -13.20
CA ASN A 104 -8.35 -0.96 -12.13
C ASN A 104 -8.74 -1.70 -10.82
N THR A 105 -8.20 -2.89 -10.56
CA THR A 105 -8.52 -3.64 -9.34
C THR A 105 -7.35 -3.72 -8.34
N GLY A 106 -6.26 -2.99 -8.57
CA GLY A 106 -5.05 -3.01 -7.75
C GLY A 106 -5.19 -2.38 -6.37
N GLY A 107 -6.30 -1.70 -6.07
CA GLY A 107 -6.52 -1.02 -4.80
C GLY A 107 -5.54 0.13 -4.56
N ALA A 108 -5.23 0.41 -3.30
CA ALA A 108 -4.31 1.48 -2.91
C ALA A 108 -3.54 1.16 -1.63
N GLY A 109 -2.35 1.76 -1.49
CA GLY A 109 -1.56 1.69 -0.26
C GLY A 109 -0.83 0.37 -0.02
N TYR A 110 -0.76 -0.52 -0.98
CA TYR A 110 0.02 -1.75 -0.89
C TYR A 110 1.51 -1.47 -1.07
N VAL A 111 2.33 -2.19 -0.33
CA VAL A 111 3.79 -2.14 -0.41
C VAL A 111 4.31 -3.47 -0.94
N VAL A 112 5.38 -3.45 -1.73
CA VAL A 112 6.05 -4.69 -2.19
C VAL A 112 6.46 -5.53 -0.98
N GLY A 113 6.10 -6.80 -0.99
CA GLY A 113 6.31 -7.74 0.11
C GLY A 113 5.10 -7.91 1.04
N ASP A 114 4.03 -7.11 0.91
CA ASP A 114 2.79 -7.34 1.66
C ASP A 114 2.23 -8.73 1.33
N VAL A 115 1.83 -9.45 2.36
CA VAL A 115 1.26 -10.80 2.26
C VAL A 115 -0.25 -10.72 2.47
N LEU A 116 -0.97 -11.37 1.58
CA LEU A 116 -2.41 -11.32 1.47
C LEU A 116 -3.02 -12.71 1.56
N GLY A 117 -4.19 -12.79 2.17
CA GLY A 117 -5.04 -13.97 2.20
C GLY A 117 -6.28 -13.80 1.33
N ILE A 118 -6.98 -14.89 1.07
CA ILE A 118 -8.22 -14.90 0.28
C ILE A 118 -9.42 -14.90 1.20
N THR A 119 -10.35 -13.97 0.96
CA THR A 119 -11.64 -13.95 1.64
C THR A 119 -12.50 -15.09 1.12
N THR A 120 -12.83 -16.03 1.99
CA THR A 120 -13.55 -17.27 1.63
C THR A 120 -15.03 -17.07 1.29
N SER A 121 -15.59 -15.89 1.48
CA SER A 121 -16.99 -15.60 1.12
C SER A 121 -17.30 -15.77 -0.36
N ASN A 122 -16.30 -15.53 -1.23
CA ASN A 122 -16.45 -15.64 -2.70
C ASN A 122 -15.74 -16.89 -3.28
N VAL A 123 -14.94 -17.57 -2.46
CA VAL A 123 -14.21 -18.79 -2.84
C VAL A 123 -14.40 -19.82 -1.73
N THR A 124 -15.50 -20.55 -1.81
CA THR A 124 -15.94 -21.46 -0.73
C THR A 124 -14.91 -22.55 -0.43
N LYS A 125 -14.58 -22.73 0.85
CA LYS A 125 -13.85 -23.85 1.48
C LYS A 125 -12.33 -23.85 1.43
N GLY A 126 -11.64 -22.96 0.73
CA GLY A 126 -10.17 -22.95 0.71
C GLY A 126 -9.54 -22.37 1.99
N ARG A 127 -8.30 -22.75 2.29
CA ARG A 127 -7.54 -22.26 3.45
C ARG A 127 -6.04 -22.17 3.16
N ASN A 128 -5.34 -21.41 4.02
CA ASN A 128 -3.88 -21.30 4.07
C ASN A 128 -3.22 -20.73 2.81
N ALA A 129 -3.97 -20.18 1.86
CA ALA A 129 -3.35 -19.52 0.72
C ALA A 129 -2.69 -18.20 1.14
N GLN A 130 -1.50 -17.95 0.59
CA GLN A 130 -0.80 -16.69 0.75
C GLN A 130 -0.34 -16.17 -0.62
N ILE A 131 -0.59 -14.91 -0.85
CA ILE A 131 -0.29 -14.20 -2.08
C ILE A 131 0.52 -12.98 -1.71
N THR A 132 1.68 -12.80 -2.31
CA THR A 132 2.58 -11.68 -2.02
C THR A 132 2.53 -10.64 -3.11
N VAL A 133 2.50 -9.37 -2.72
CA VAL A 133 2.62 -8.24 -3.63
C VAL A 133 4.03 -8.18 -4.18
N GLN A 134 4.19 -8.41 -5.48
CA GLN A 134 5.50 -8.41 -6.14
C GLN A 134 5.85 -7.02 -6.69
N THR A 135 4.89 -6.32 -7.26
CA THR A 135 5.08 -4.94 -7.72
C THR A 135 3.85 -4.08 -7.42
N THR A 136 4.09 -2.77 -7.31
CA THR A 136 3.02 -1.77 -7.30
C THR A 136 3.12 -0.89 -8.54
N THR A 137 2.00 -0.29 -8.95
CA THR A 137 1.91 0.67 -10.05
C THR A 137 1.64 2.06 -9.48
N GLY A 138 2.55 3.00 -9.72
CA GLY A 138 2.44 4.36 -9.17
C GLY A 138 2.56 4.43 -7.64
N LYS A 139 2.31 5.61 -7.10
CA LYS A 139 2.38 5.93 -5.67
C LYS A 139 1.07 6.59 -5.25
N SER A 140 0.40 6.04 -4.27
CA SER A 140 -0.89 6.57 -3.79
C SER A 140 -0.91 6.85 -2.29
N THR A 141 0.08 6.37 -1.56
CA THR A 141 0.09 6.44 -0.10
C THR A 141 1.50 6.57 0.42
N LEU A 142 1.73 7.53 1.32
CA LEU A 142 2.96 7.63 2.11
C LEU A 142 2.72 7.08 3.50
N TYR A 143 3.61 6.24 3.96
CA TYR A 143 3.72 5.83 5.35
C TYR A 143 4.86 6.62 5.98
N LEU A 144 4.53 7.53 6.89
CA LEU A 144 5.47 8.45 7.52
C LEU A 144 5.82 7.98 8.92
N LYS A 145 7.08 8.20 9.32
CA LYS A 145 7.59 8.04 10.69
C LYS A 145 8.12 9.36 11.21
N ASN A 146 8.29 9.43 12.53
CA ASN A 146 8.83 10.60 13.25
C ASN A 146 8.07 11.88 12.90
N VAL A 147 6.74 11.77 12.77
CA VAL A 147 5.87 12.91 12.44
C VAL A 147 5.84 13.87 13.61
N GLN A 148 6.11 15.13 13.34
CA GLN A 148 6.06 16.25 14.29
C GLN A 148 5.14 17.36 13.73
N GLY A 149 4.52 18.11 14.61
CA GLY A 149 3.53 19.13 14.26
C GLY A 149 2.10 18.61 14.38
N GLU A 150 1.16 19.39 13.86
CA GLU A 150 -0.27 19.07 13.83
C GLU A 150 -0.60 18.02 12.76
N GLU A 151 -1.80 17.98 12.22
CA GLU A 151 -2.19 17.01 11.19
C GLU A 151 -2.15 17.65 9.79
N PHE A 152 -1.80 16.84 8.76
CA PHE A 152 -1.97 17.25 7.38
C PHE A 152 -3.45 17.42 7.06
N THR A 153 -3.80 18.50 6.38
CA THR A 153 -5.18 18.76 5.97
C THR A 153 -5.41 18.25 4.55
N THR A 154 -6.57 17.68 4.31
CA THR A 154 -6.94 17.20 2.96
C THR A 154 -6.88 18.35 1.95
N GLY A 155 -6.20 18.11 0.83
CA GLY A 155 -6.01 19.09 -0.25
C GLY A 155 -4.79 19.99 -0.10
N GLU A 156 -3.99 19.82 0.97
CA GLU A 156 -2.70 20.53 1.10
C GLU A 156 -1.65 20.01 0.13
N ALA A 157 -0.80 20.93 -0.31
CA ALA A 157 0.39 20.55 -1.05
C ALA A 157 1.47 20.06 -0.08
N LEU A 158 2.04 18.89 -0.37
CA LEU A 158 3.20 18.37 0.34
C LEU A 158 4.49 18.82 -0.35
N VAL A 159 5.46 19.24 0.44
CA VAL A 159 6.80 19.58 -0.04
C VAL A 159 7.74 18.44 0.27
N VAL A 160 8.41 17.94 -0.75
CA VAL A 160 9.47 16.93 -0.63
C VAL A 160 10.80 17.64 -0.57
N ASN A 161 11.52 17.46 0.52
CA ASN A 161 12.86 18.00 0.69
C ASN A 161 13.88 16.87 0.56
N ASN A 162 14.54 16.81 -0.59
CA ASN A 162 15.61 15.84 -0.87
C ASN A 162 17.02 16.44 -0.62
N GLY A 163 17.10 17.51 0.16
CA GLY A 163 18.34 18.19 0.50
C GLY A 163 18.72 19.37 -0.41
N SER A 164 18.14 19.48 -1.58
CA SER A 164 18.49 20.58 -2.54
C SER A 164 17.29 21.19 -3.27
N SER A 165 16.18 20.50 -3.36
CA SER A 165 14.99 20.97 -4.09
C SER A 165 13.72 20.69 -3.30
N GLN A 166 12.82 21.67 -3.25
CA GLN A 166 11.47 21.49 -2.76
C GLN A 166 10.55 21.34 -3.95
N VAL A 167 9.74 20.30 -3.94
CA VAL A 167 8.70 20.05 -4.95
C VAL A 167 7.39 19.84 -4.24
N SER A 168 6.37 20.58 -4.66
CA SER A 168 5.02 20.43 -4.11
C SER A 168 4.36 19.20 -4.70
N LEU A 169 3.80 18.37 -3.83
CA LEU A 169 2.95 17.25 -4.19
C LEU A 169 1.51 17.62 -3.85
N ALA A 170 0.59 17.36 -4.77
CA ALA A 170 -0.84 17.45 -4.47
C ALA A 170 -1.25 16.24 -3.63
N SER A 171 -1.86 16.48 -2.49
CA SER A 171 -2.48 15.46 -1.63
C SER A 171 -3.93 15.15 -2.03
#